data_73d85ee5274dc0752c51f9c1910f4272
#
_entry.id   73d85ee5274dc0752c51f9c1910f4272
#
_cell.length_a   1.000
_cell.length_b   1.000
_cell.length_c   1.000
_cell.angle_alpha   90.00
_cell.angle_beta   90.00
_cell.angle_gamma   90.00
#
_symmetry.space_group_name_H-M   'P 1'
#
loop_
_entity.id
_entity.type
_entity.pdbx_description
1 polymer ?
#
loop_
_entity_poly.entity_id
_entity_poly.type
_entity_poly.pdbx_seq_one_letter_code
_entity_poly.pdbx_strand_id
1 'polypeptide(L)'
;MKTIENLPRIAFGTWSIGGGDSWGKNDENESINALSAAIDLGFTYFDTAPAYGNGLSETLLGKVIKGRRDKVFVATKCGLEWGESGSMLHKERDGVKVWRNLKREAIKRQVEDSLKRLDTDYVDVLLTHWQCPVDPLEETIRAMEDLKKEGKIRAWGSCNNTPESLTGYFENGMKPILFQERWSLLERKNVAYSRIGDLLPH
;
A
#
# COMPACT_ATOMS: atom_id res chain seq x y z
N MET A 1 3.64 4.73 23.22
CA MET A 1 4.20 5.44 22.07
C MET A 1 3.93 4.61 20.83
N LYS A 2 3.46 5.22 19.74
CA LYS A 2 3.16 4.52 18.49
C LYS A 2 4.48 4.16 17.79
N THR A 3 4.87 2.90 17.77
CA THR A 3 6.05 2.41 17.07
C THR A 3 5.65 1.38 16.02
N ILE A 4 6.48 1.21 15.00
CA ILE A 4 6.17 0.30 13.88
C ILE A 4 6.12 -1.17 14.35
N GLU A 5 6.84 -1.53 15.39
CA GLU A 5 6.83 -2.85 16.02
C GLU A 5 5.48 -3.16 16.70
N ASN A 6 4.70 -2.12 16.98
CA ASN A 6 3.40 -2.21 17.64
C ASN A 6 2.23 -2.01 16.66
N LEU A 7 2.39 -2.37 15.39
CA LEU A 7 1.28 -2.36 14.43
C LEU A 7 0.14 -3.24 14.94
N PRO A 8 -1.11 -2.73 14.93
CA PRO A 8 -2.27 -3.54 15.27
C PRO A 8 -2.39 -4.76 14.36
N ARG A 9 -2.86 -5.88 14.91
CA ARG A 9 -3.02 -7.15 14.17
C ARG A 9 -4.14 -7.09 13.13
N ILE A 10 -5.06 -6.14 13.25
CA ILE A 10 -6.19 -5.96 12.35
C ILE A 10 -6.12 -4.55 11.78
N ALA A 11 -6.14 -4.45 10.45
CA ALA A 11 -6.27 -3.20 9.73
C ALA A 11 -7.69 -3.02 9.18
N PHE A 12 -8.19 -1.80 9.21
CA PHE A 12 -9.42 -1.43 8.50
C PHE A 12 -9.07 -1.19 7.02
N GLY A 13 -9.52 -2.10 6.14
CA GLY A 13 -9.30 -1.98 4.70
C GLY A 13 -10.25 -0.96 4.08
N THR A 14 -9.71 -0.07 3.25
CA THR A 14 -10.49 1.03 2.64
C THR A 14 -10.72 0.85 1.14
N TRP A 15 -10.58 -0.37 0.62
CA TRP A 15 -10.82 -0.60 -0.81
C TRP A 15 -12.26 -0.30 -1.21
N SER A 16 -13.24 -0.71 -0.42
CA SER A 16 -14.65 -0.40 -0.64
C SER A 16 -14.97 1.11 -0.56
N ILE A 17 -14.21 1.86 0.26
CA ILE A 17 -14.31 3.32 0.38
C ILE A 17 -13.98 4.02 -0.95
N GLY A 18 -13.11 3.44 -1.77
CA GLY A 18 -12.80 3.94 -3.11
C GLY A 18 -13.95 3.78 -4.11
N GLY A 19 -14.93 2.91 -3.85
CA GLY A 19 -16.00 2.60 -4.81
C GLY A 19 -15.45 2.01 -6.12
N GLY A 20 -16.01 2.47 -7.23
CA GLY A 20 -15.59 2.11 -8.58
C GLY A 20 -16.07 0.73 -9.00
N ASP A 21 -15.37 0.14 -9.97
CA ASP A 21 -15.80 -1.10 -10.66
C ASP A 21 -16.02 -2.31 -9.76
N SER A 22 -15.25 -2.42 -8.68
CA SER A 22 -15.31 -3.58 -7.79
C SER A 22 -16.38 -3.44 -6.71
N TRP A 23 -16.76 -2.20 -6.36
CA TRP A 23 -17.63 -1.90 -5.22
C TRP A 23 -18.84 -1.05 -5.57
N GLY A 24 -18.94 -0.60 -6.84
CA GLY A 24 -20.04 0.23 -7.31
C GLY A 24 -19.93 1.69 -6.90
N LYS A 25 -21.07 2.38 -6.92
CA LYS A 25 -21.12 3.82 -6.60
C LYS A 25 -20.87 4.01 -5.10
N ASN A 26 -20.00 4.94 -4.79
CA ASN A 26 -19.68 5.34 -3.43
C ASN A 26 -20.49 6.58 -3.02
N ASP A 27 -20.95 6.62 -1.76
CA ASP A 27 -21.38 7.84 -1.06
C ASP A 27 -20.23 8.31 -0.16
N GLU A 28 -19.70 9.50 -0.44
CA GLU A 28 -18.56 10.04 0.30
C GLU A 28 -18.93 10.33 1.76
N ASN A 29 -20.14 10.76 2.06
CA ASN A 29 -20.56 11.06 3.42
C ASN A 29 -20.68 9.77 4.24
N GLU A 30 -21.29 8.72 3.68
CA GLU A 30 -21.35 7.41 4.34
C GLU A 30 -19.93 6.84 4.56
N SER A 31 -19.04 7.01 3.61
CA SER A 31 -17.64 6.60 3.71
C SER A 31 -16.89 7.34 4.82
N ILE A 32 -17.06 8.66 4.91
CA ILE A 32 -16.48 9.48 5.98
C ILE A 32 -17.05 9.06 7.36
N ASN A 33 -18.35 8.82 7.43
CA ASN A 33 -19.00 8.37 8.66
C ASN A 33 -18.47 6.99 9.09
N ALA A 34 -18.32 6.05 8.16
CA ALA A 34 -17.77 4.72 8.44
C ALA A 34 -16.32 4.78 8.93
N LEU A 35 -15.48 5.59 8.28
CA LEU A 35 -14.08 5.79 8.71
C LEU A 35 -13.99 6.45 10.08
N SER A 36 -14.85 7.45 10.35
CA SER A 36 -14.89 8.12 11.66
C SER A 36 -15.33 7.16 12.75
N ALA A 37 -16.41 6.41 12.50
CA ALA A 37 -16.91 5.41 13.44
C ALA A 37 -15.87 4.32 13.72
N ALA A 38 -15.12 3.88 12.70
CA ALA A 38 -14.05 2.92 12.90
C ALA A 38 -12.99 3.43 13.90
N ILE A 39 -12.56 4.70 13.77
CA ILE A 39 -11.62 5.31 14.73
C ILE A 39 -12.22 5.39 16.12
N ASP A 40 -13.48 5.81 16.24
CA ASP A 40 -14.18 5.97 17.52
C ASP A 40 -14.39 4.62 18.22
N LEU A 41 -14.50 3.52 17.45
CA LEU A 41 -14.55 2.13 17.92
C LEU A 41 -13.17 1.53 18.24
N GLY A 42 -12.09 2.31 18.07
CA GLY A 42 -10.73 1.88 18.45
C GLY A 42 -9.92 1.26 17.34
N PHE A 43 -10.37 1.28 16.08
CA PHE A 43 -9.49 0.92 14.96
C PHE A 43 -8.42 1.98 14.79
N THR A 44 -7.17 1.57 14.85
CA THR A 44 -6.01 2.46 14.77
C THR A 44 -5.08 2.13 13.61
N TYR A 45 -5.42 1.17 12.75
CA TYR A 45 -4.64 0.84 11.57
C TYR A 45 -5.54 0.82 10.33
N PHE A 46 -5.20 1.64 9.31
CA PHE A 46 -5.94 1.79 8.06
C PHE A 46 -5.05 1.41 6.88
N ASP A 47 -5.58 0.53 6.01
CA ASP A 47 -4.94 0.10 4.77
C ASP A 47 -5.66 0.73 3.58
N THR A 48 -4.98 1.58 2.84
CA THR A 48 -5.47 2.27 1.65
C THR A 48 -4.53 2.06 0.44
N ALA A 49 -4.86 2.66 -0.70
CA ALA A 49 -4.02 2.70 -1.89
C ALA A 49 -4.45 3.80 -2.87
N PRO A 50 -3.54 4.35 -3.70
CA PRO A 50 -3.89 5.20 -4.84
C PRO A 50 -4.87 4.54 -5.82
N ALA A 51 -4.79 3.21 -5.96
CA ALA A 51 -5.67 2.43 -6.83
C ALA A 51 -7.13 2.34 -6.35
N TYR A 52 -7.41 2.72 -5.12
CA TYR A 52 -8.75 2.64 -4.54
C TYR A 52 -9.54 3.90 -4.91
N GLY A 53 -10.35 3.79 -5.97
CA GLY A 53 -11.11 4.91 -6.51
C GLY A 53 -10.23 6.04 -7.05
N ASN A 54 -9.09 5.72 -7.67
CA ASN A 54 -8.15 6.71 -8.22
C ASN A 54 -7.75 7.79 -7.19
N GLY A 55 -7.43 7.37 -5.96
CA GLY A 55 -7.03 8.22 -4.86
C GLY A 55 -8.17 8.73 -3.98
N LEU A 56 -9.44 8.46 -4.31
CA LEU A 56 -10.59 8.87 -3.50
C LEU A 56 -10.48 8.31 -2.06
N SER A 57 -10.13 7.03 -1.93
CA SER A 57 -9.97 6.40 -0.62
C SER A 57 -8.93 7.11 0.25
N GLU A 58 -7.77 7.47 -0.31
CA GLU A 58 -6.75 8.24 0.41
C GLU A 58 -7.27 9.63 0.79
N THR A 59 -7.98 10.31 -0.12
CA THR A 59 -8.53 11.65 0.13
C THR A 59 -9.56 11.63 1.27
N LEU A 60 -10.47 10.66 1.27
CA LEU A 60 -11.48 10.54 2.33
C LEU A 60 -10.85 10.16 3.68
N LEU A 61 -9.89 9.24 3.66
CA LEU A 61 -9.14 8.89 4.87
C LEU A 61 -8.38 10.11 5.41
N GLY A 62 -7.73 10.89 4.55
CA GLY A 62 -7.03 12.12 4.92
C GLY A 62 -7.94 13.11 5.65
N LYS A 63 -9.15 13.35 5.13
CA LYS A 63 -10.16 14.21 5.79
C LYS A 63 -10.49 13.74 7.21
N VAL A 64 -10.61 12.42 7.41
CA VAL A 64 -11.03 11.84 8.69
C VAL A 64 -9.90 11.81 9.71
N ILE A 65 -8.65 11.58 9.30
CA ILE A 65 -7.50 11.52 10.22
C ILE A 65 -6.91 12.89 10.55
N LYS A 66 -7.42 13.95 9.93
CA LYS A 66 -6.97 15.32 10.22
C LYS A 66 -7.14 15.65 11.70
N GLY A 67 -6.05 16.15 12.33
CA GLY A 67 -6.00 16.46 13.76
C GLY A 67 -5.86 15.24 14.69
N ARG A 68 -5.79 14.02 14.14
CA ARG A 68 -5.58 12.78 14.88
C ARG A 68 -4.61 11.80 14.16
N ARG A 69 -3.79 12.33 13.25
CA ARG A 69 -2.83 11.55 12.44
C ARG A 69 -1.86 10.73 13.29
N ASP A 70 -1.46 11.26 14.42
CA ASP A 70 -0.56 10.61 15.38
C ASP A 70 -1.19 9.42 16.10
N LYS A 71 -2.53 9.33 16.12
CA LYS A 71 -3.27 8.25 16.79
C LYS A 71 -3.50 7.02 15.91
N VAL A 72 -3.27 7.13 14.59
CA VAL A 72 -3.54 6.06 13.65
C VAL A 72 -2.30 5.68 12.83
N PHE A 73 -2.19 4.40 12.50
CA PHE A 73 -1.26 3.90 11.49
C PHE A 73 -1.93 3.94 10.12
N VAL A 74 -1.22 4.39 9.12
CA VAL A 74 -1.67 4.40 7.73
C VAL A 74 -0.69 3.63 6.87
N ALA A 75 -1.19 2.58 6.21
CA ALA A 75 -0.50 1.92 5.12
C ALA A 75 -1.11 2.38 3.80
N THR A 76 -0.26 2.76 2.85
CA THR A 76 -0.65 2.98 1.46
C THR A 76 0.28 2.25 0.52
N LYS A 77 0.05 2.34 -0.79
CA LYS A 77 0.75 1.51 -1.76
C LYS A 77 1.31 2.35 -2.90
N CYS A 78 2.32 1.82 -3.58
CA CYS A 78 2.90 2.41 -4.79
C CYS A 78 3.11 1.34 -5.87
N GLY A 79 3.55 1.75 -7.06
CA GLY A 79 3.90 0.86 -8.14
C GLY A 79 2.78 0.64 -9.16
N LEU A 80 1.63 1.27 -9.00
CA LEU A 80 0.60 1.37 -10.04
C LEU A 80 0.41 2.83 -10.45
N GLU A 81 0.37 3.08 -11.74
CA GLU A 81 0.12 4.40 -12.30
C GLU A 81 -0.79 4.34 -13.54
N TRP A 82 -1.51 5.41 -13.77
CA TRP A 82 -2.45 5.57 -14.87
C TRP A 82 -1.84 6.49 -15.91
N GLY A 83 -2.01 6.17 -17.19
CA GLY A 83 -1.51 7.00 -18.27
C GLY A 83 -1.16 6.21 -19.52
N GLU A 84 -0.41 6.86 -20.41
CA GLU A 84 -0.07 6.32 -21.72
C GLU A 84 1.04 5.27 -21.68
N SER A 85 1.89 5.30 -20.66
CA SER A 85 3.05 4.41 -20.55
C SER A 85 3.50 4.17 -19.11
N GLY A 86 4.13 3.02 -18.89
CA GLY A 86 4.80 2.61 -17.66
C GLY A 86 5.75 1.48 -17.99
N SER A 87 6.31 0.81 -16.99
CA SER A 87 7.29 -0.28 -17.22
C SER A 87 6.63 -1.54 -17.76
N MET A 88 5.47 -1.92 -17.21
CA MET A 88 4.74 -3.11 -17.63
C MET A 88 3.23 -2.87 -17.53
N LEU A 89 2.48 -3.21 -18.56
CA LEU A 89 1.00 -3.12 -18.54
C LEU A 89 0.46 -4.06 -17.45
N HIS A 90 -0.31 -3.50 -16.52
CA HIS A 90 -0.98 -4.27 -15.46
C HIS A 90 -2.37 -4.71 -15.92
N LYS A 91 -3.17 -3.76 -16.40
CA LYS A 91 -4.50 -4.02 -16.94
C LYS A 91 -4.93 -2.85 -17.85
N GLU A 92 -5.87 -3.13 -18.72
CA GLU A 92 -6.62 -2.13 -19.46
C GLU A 92 -8.11 -2.40 -19.29
N ARG A 93 -8.88 -1.37 -19.02
CA ARG A 93 -10.32 -1.44 -18.90
C ARG A 93 -10.94 -0.11 -19.31
N ASP A 94 -11.97 -0.17 -20.17
CA ASP A 94 -12.71 1.01 -20.66
C ASP A 94 -11.78 2.11 -21.23
N GLY A 95 -10.73 1.68 -21.93
CA GLY A 95 -9.72 2.58 -22.51
C GLY A 95 -8.73 3.17 -21.51
N VAL A 96 -8.85 2.83 -20.23
CA VAL A 96 -7.90 3.27 -19.20
C VAL A 96 -6.84 2.20 -18.99
N LYS A 97 -5.58 2.57 -19.22
CA LYS A 97 -4.43 1.71 -18.97
C LYS A 97 -3.85 1.97 -17.58
N VAL A 98 -3.61 0.88 -16.87
CA VAL A 98 -2.89 0.88 -15.61
C VAL A 98 -1.58 0.14 -15.81
N TRP A 99 -0.49 0.77 -15.42
CA TRP A 99 0.86 0.27 -15.58
C TRP A 99 1.48 -0.05 -14.24
N ARG A 100 2.38 -1.05 -14.22
CA ARG A 100 3.31 -1.25 -13.11
C ARG A 100 4.55 -0.42 -13.39
N ASN A 101 5.01 0.30 -12.38
CA ASN A 101 6.22 1.10 -12.45
C ASN A 101 6.83 1.24 -11.06
N LEU A 102 7.87 0.46 -10.81
CA LEU A 102 8.63 0.43 -9.56
C LEU A 102 10.01 1.10 -9.67
N LYS A 103 10.23 1.88 -10.73
CA LYS A 103 11.42 2.70 -10.84
C LYS A 103 11.47 3.74 -9.73
N ARG A 104 12.66 4.06 -9.26
CA ARG A 104 12.91 4.95 -8.13
C ARG A 104 12.15 6.28 -8.23
N GLU A 105 12.23 6.96 -9.35
CA GLU A 105 11.59 8.27 -9.54
C GLU A 105 10.05 8.16 -9.60
N ALA A 106 9.52 7.06 -10.15
CA ALA A 106 8.09 6.81 -10.18
C ALA A 106 7.54 6.58 -8.77
N ILE A 107 8.22 5.79 -7.95
CA ILE A 107 7.84 5.55 -6.55
C ILE A 107 7.84 6.87 -5.77
N LYS A 108 8.90 7.67 -5.89
CA LYS A 108 9.00 8.96 -5.17
C LYS A 108 7.85 9.90 -5.53
N ARG A 109 7.55 10.04 -6.82
CA ARG A 109 6.41 10.86 -7.30
C ARG A 109 5.07 10.34 -6.74
N GLN A 110 4.83 9.02 -6.83
CA GLN A 110 3.59 8.41 -6.36
C GLN A 110 3.38 8.62 -4.84
N VAL A 111 4.45 8.57 -4.06
CA VAL A 111 4.39 8.82 -2.61
C VAL A 111 4.05 10.28 -2.33
N GLU A 112 4.67 11.24 -3.03
CA GLU A 112 4.33 12.66 -2.88
C GLU A 112 2.85 12.92 -3.16
N ASP A 113 2.30 12.28 -4.17
CA ASP A 113 0.88 12.42 -4.52
C ASP A 113 -0.03 11.75 -3.48
N SER A 114 0.37 10.62 -2.90
CA SER A 114 -0.35 9.99 -1.78
C SER A 114 -0.33 10.86 -0.52
N LEU A 115 0.81 11.45 -0.17
CA LEU A 115 0.93 12.36 0.96
C LEU A 115 0.03 13.59 0.83
N LYS A 116 -0.06 14.16 -0.39
CA LYS A 116 -0.99 15.27 -0.69
C LYS A 116 -2.45 14.86 -0.49
N ARG A 117 -2.87 13.66 -1.01
CA ARG A 117 -4.24 13.18 -0.86
C ARG A 117 -4.60 12.87 0.60
N LEU A 118 -3.66 12.32 1.35
CA LEU A 118 -3.81 12.00 2.76
C LEU A 118 -3.70 13.23 3.69
N ASP A 119 -3.31 14.40 3.17
CA ASP A 119 -3.05 15.64 3.93
C ASP A 119 -2.11 15.38 5.13
N THR A 120 -0.95 14.74 4.87
CA THR A 120 0.03 14.35 5.88
C THR A 120 1.45 14.35 5.32
N ASP A 121 2.44 14.52 6.19
CA ASP A 121 3.86 14.54 5.82
C ASP A 121 4.48 13.14 5.75
N TYR A 122 3.79 12.12 6.29
CA TYR A 122 4.31 10.76 6.33
C TYR A 122 3.22 9.70 6.30
N VAL A 123 3.57 8.50 5.85
CA VAL A 123 2.81 7.26 6.08
C VAL A 123 3.60 6.30 6.97
N ASP A 124 2.90 5.45 7.70
CA ASP A 124 3.55 4.49 8.60
C ASP A 124 4.15 3.32 7.82
N VAL A 125 3.43 2.83 6.81
CA VAL A 125 3.90 1.73 5.96
C VAL A 125 3.62 2.07 4.48
N LEU A 126 4.64 1.92 3.64
CA LEU A 126 4.49 1.94 2.19
C LEU A 126 4.66 0.53 1.63
N LEU A 127 3.73 0.07 0.80
CA LEU A 127 3.79 -1.24 0.18
C LEU A 127 3.96 -1.13 -1.34
N THR A 128 4.79 -1.96 -1.96
CA THR A 128 4.67 -2.18 -3.39
C THR A 128 3.36 -2.93 -3.65
N HIS A 129 2.48 -2.37 -4.48
CA HIS A 129 1.13 -2.92 -4.68
C HIS A 129 1.15 -4.19 -5.52
N TRP A 130 1.98 -4.19 -6.56
CA TRP A 130 2.25 -5.32 -7.44
C TRP A 130 3.72 -5.32 -7.83
N GLN A 131 4.30 -6.51 -7.93
CA GLN A 131 5.67 -6.63 -8.36
C GLN A 131 5.82 -6.30 -9.85
N CYS A 132 6.93 -5.69 -10.22
CA CYS A 132 7.25 -5.33 -11.60
C CYS A 132 8.58 -6.01 -12.00
N PRO A 133 8.53 -7.21 -12.58
CA PRO A 133 9.76 -7.99 -12.86
C PRO A 133 10.66 -7.38 -13.93
N VAL A 134 10.18 -6.35 -14.64
CA VAL A 134 10.98 -5.63 -15.65
C VAL A 134 11.71 -4.42 -15.08
N ASP A 135 11.38 -3.99 -13.86
CA ASP A 135 12.11 -2.92 -13.18
C ASP A 135 13.19 -3.52 -12.27
N PRO A 136 14.40 -2.93 -12.21
CA PRO A 136 15.43 -3.40 -11.31
C PRO A 136 14.99 -3.31 -9.84
N LEU A 137 15.06 -4.42 -9.12
CA LEU A 137 14.66 -4.50 -7.72
C LEU A 137 15.45 -3.53 -6.83
N GLU A 138 16.71 -3.30 -7.17
CA GLU A 138 17.60 -2.38 -6.47
C GLU A 138 17.10 -0.93 -6.52
N GLU A 139 16.45 -0.52 -7.63
CA GLU A 139 15.84 0.82 -7.72
C GLU A 139 14.67 0.95 -6.78
N THR A 140 13.81 -0.08 -6.71
CA THR A 140 12.69 -0.14 -5.75
C THR A 140 13.21 -0.02 -4.32
N ILE A 141 14.21 -0.82 -3.98
CA ILE A 141 14.83 -0.84 -2.65
C ILE A 141 15.40 0.54 -2.30
N ARG A 142 16.18 1.12 -3.20
CA ARG A 142 16.77 2.46 -2.99
C ARG A 142 15.70 3.53 -2.78
N ALA A 143 14.61 3.48 -3.55
CA ALA A 143 13.49 4.41 -3.37
C ALA A 143 12.88 4.31 -1.97
N MET A 144 12.63 3.08 -1.49
CA MET A 144 12.06 2.85 -0.17
C MET A 144 12.98 3.34 0.96
N GLU A 145 14.28 3.04 0.86
CA GLU A 145 15.26 3.49 1.86
C GLU A 145 15.46 5.02 1.84
N ASP A 146 15.43 5.66 0.66
CA ASP A 146 15.49 7.11 0.55
C ASP A 146 14.27 7.77 1.21
N LEU A 147 13.07 7.31 0.88
CA LEU A 147 11.82 7.83 1.47
C LEU A 147 11.79 7.65 2.99
N LYS A 148 12.37 6.56 3.50
CA LYS A 148 12.51 6.33 4.94
C LYS A 148 13.50 7.31 5.57
N LYS A 149 14.64 7.57 4.94
CA LYS A 149 15.62 8.58 5.37
C LYS A 149 15.05 10.00 5.33
N GLU A 150 14.21 10.29 4.32
CA GLU A 150 13.50 11.56 4.19
C GLU A 150 12.36 11.71 5.21
N GLY A 151 12.04 10.66 5.98
CA GLY A 151 10.95 10.66 6.97
C GLY A 151 9.55 10.60 6.39
N LYS A 152 9.41 10.38 5.08
CA LYS A 152 8.13 10.27 4.37
C LYS A 152 7.43 8.94 4.60
N ILE A 153 8.19 7.91 4.90
CA ILE A 153 7.67 6.61 5.32
C ILE A 153 8.42 6.14 6.57
N ARG A 154 7.75 5.41 7.44
CA ARG A 154 8.40 4.84 8.64
C ARG A 154 8.95 3.45 8.37
N ALA A 155 8.23 2.68 7.57
CA ALA A 155 8.63 1.34 7.15
C ALA A 155 8.04 1.01 5.78
N TRP A 156 8.47 -0.09 5.20
CA TRP A 156 7.94 -0.54 3.93
C TRP A 156 7.80 -2.07 3.88
N GLY A 157 7.02 -2.52 2.91
CA GLY A 157 6.75 -3.91 2.64
C GLY A 157 6.28 -4.12 1.20
N SER A 158 5.66 -5.25 0.94
CA SER A 158 5.19 -5.59 -0.40
C SER A 158 3.90 -6.39 -0.40
N CYS A 159 3.16 -6.30 -1.52
CA CYS A 159 1.93 -7.05 -1.77
C CYS A 159 2.06 -7.90 -3.03
N ASN A 160 1.20 -8.91 -3.13
CA ASN A 160 1.06 -9.72 -4.34
C ASN A 160 2.39 -10.28 -4.82
N ASN A 161 3.14 -10.86 -3.90
CA ASN A 161 4.46 -11.39 -4.16
C ASN A 161 4.40 -12.73 -4.90
N THR A 162 5.43 -12.97 -5.71
CA THR A 162 5.78 -14.30 -6.17
C THR A 162 6.92 -14.85 -5.31
N PRO A 163 7.18 -16.18 -5.30
CA PRO A 163 8.34 -16.74 -4.61
C PRO A 163 9.66 -16.09 -5.04
N GLU A 164 9.78 -15.77 -6.34
CA GLU A 164 10.98 -15.15 -6.92
C GLU A 164 11.17 -13.71 -6.37
N SER A 165 10.10 -12.91 -6.30
CA SER A 165 10.19 -11.55 -5.76
C SER A 165 10.55 -11.55 -4.28
N LEU A 166 10.01 -12.48 -3.49
CA LEU A 166 10.37 -12.64 -2.08
C LEU A 166 11.84 -13.00 -1.93
N THR A 167 12.31 -14.02 -2.66
CA THR A 167 13.72 -14.43 -2.67
C THR A 167 14.61 -13.24 -3.02
N GLY A 168 14.26 -12.48 -4.07
CA GLY A 168 15.01 -11.30 -4.48
C GLY A 168 15.14 -10.24 -3.38
N TYR A 169 14.07 -9.95 -2.62
CA TYR A 169 14.16 -9.03 -1.49
C TYR A 169 15.16 -9.53 -0.42
N PHE A 170 15.08 -10.80 -0.04
CA PHE A 170 15.96 -11.35 1.00
C PHE A 170 17.42 -11.48 0.54
N GLU A 171 17.67 -11.88 -0.70
CA GLU A 171 19.05 -11.97 -1.28
C GLU A 171 19.72 -10.60 -1.36
N ASN A 172 18.95 -9.53 -1.56
CA ASN A 172 19.46 -8.15 -1.50
C ASN A 172 19.55 -7.60 -0.05
N GLY A 173 19.45 -8.46 0.96
CA GLY A 173 19.60 -8.08 2.35
C GLY A 173 18.42 -7.27 2.91
N MET A 174 17.31 -7.21 2.18
CA MET A 174 16.14 -6.43 2.58
C MET A 174 15.22 -7.26 3.47
N LYS A 175 14.74 -6.62 4.52
CA LYS A 175 13.75 -7.20 5.43
C LYS A 175 12.50 -6.32 5.44
N PRO A 176 11.62 -6.47 4.45
CA PRO A 176 10.31 -5.80 4.50
C PRO A 176 9.60 -6.18 5.78
N ILE A 177 8.98 -5.21 6.44
CA ILE A 177 8.33 -5.47 7.73
C ILE A 177 6.95 -6.11 7.60
N LEU A 178 6.39 -6.06 6.39
CA LEU A 178 5.03 -6.52 6.11
C LEU A 178 4.94 -7.08 4.70
N PHE A 179 4.34 -8.25 4.60
CA PHE A 179 3.86 -8.83 3.34
C PHE A 179 2.34 -8.87 3.38
N GLN A 180 1.69 -8.34 2.35
CA GLN A 180 0.23 -8.36 2.23
C GLN A 180 -0.18 -9.26 1.06
N GLU A 181 -0.75 -10.41 1.41
CA GLU A 181 -1.13 -11.41 0.44
C GLU A 181 -2.62 -11.74 0.53
N ARG A 182 -3.18 -12.13 -0.61
CA ARG A 182 -4.58 -12.54 -0.66
C ARG A 182 -4.77 -13.89 0.03
N TRP A 183 -5.59 -13.89 1.07
CA TRP A 183 -5.97 -15.10 1.78
C TRP A 183 -7.43 -15.03 2.25
N SER A 184 -8.17 -16.13 2.13
CA SER A 184 -9.54 -16.25 2.62
C SER A 184 -9.87 -17.71 2.92
N LEU A 185 -11.06 -17.98 3.43
CA LEU A 185 -11.54 -19.35 3.61
C LEU A 185 -11.64 -20.12 2.29
N LEU A 186 -11.87 -19.44 1.18
CA LEU A 186 -11.98 -20.01 -0.16
C LEU A 186 -10.64 -20.04 -0.91
N GLU A 187 -9.79 -19.04 -0.69
CA GLU A 187 -8.49 -18.90 -1.34
C GLU A 187 -7.37 -19.13 -0.31
N ARG A 188 -6.86 -20.37 -0.27
CA ARG A 188 -5.83 -20.79 0.70
C ARG A 188 -4.48 -21.12 0.06
N LYS A 189 -4.42 -21.17 -1.27
CA LYS A 189 -3.24 -21.60 -2.02
C LYS A 189 -2.35 -20.42 -2.37
N ASN A 190 -2.01 -19.58 -1.40
CA ASN A 190 -1.00 -18.58 -1.66
C ASN A 190 0.40 -19.18 -1.41
N VAL A 191 1.12 -19.45 -2.50
CA VAL A 191 2.46 -20.05 -2.49
C VAL A 191 3.47 -19.18 -1.74
N ALA A 192 3.24 -17.87 -1.67
CA ALA A 192 4.09 -16.96 -0.92
C ALA A 192 4.10 -17.28 0.58
N TYR A 193 2.96 -17.66 1.17
CA TYR A 193 2.89 -18.03 2.59
C TYR A 193 3.69 -19.27 2.96
N SER A 194 3.73 -20.28 2.09
CA SER A 194 4.49 -21.51 2.37
C SER A 194 6.00 -21.27 2.38
N ARG A 195 6.50 -20.25 1.69
CA ARG A 195 7.92 -19.92 1.61
C ARG A 195 8.37 -18.82 2.56
N ILE A 196 7.46 -17.98 3.07
CA ILE A 196 7.82 -16.97 4.08
C ILE A 196 8.38 -17.65 5.34
N GLY A 197 7.80 -18.78 5.76
CA GLY A 197 8.32 -19.57 6.86
C GLY A 197 9.75 -20.08 6.67
N ASP A 198 10.09 -20.44 5.42
CA ASP A 198 11.43 -20.93 5.08
C ASP A 198 12.48 -19.81 4.97
N LEU A 199 12.04 -18.58 4.77
CA LEU A 199 12.89 -17.40 4.58
C LEU A 199 13.08 -16.56 5.85
N LEU A 200 12.23 -16.75 6.86
CA LEU A 200 12.39 -16.07 8.15
C LEU A 200 13.46 -16.79 9.00
N PRO A 201 14.40 -16.06 9.61
CA PRO A 201 15.31 -16.67 10.57
C PRO A 201 14.50 -17.25 11.75
N HIS A 202 14.79 -18.49 12.11
CA HIS A 202 14.26 -19.18 13.29
C HIS A 202 14.67 -18.50 14.57
#